data_a05888983153225cb723579d604cdf48
#
_entry.id   a05888983153225cb723579d604cdf48
#
_cell.length_a   1.000
_cell.length_b   1.000
_cell.length_c   1.000
_cell.angle_alpha   90.00
_cell.angle_beta   90.00
_cell.angle_gamma   90.00
#
_symmetry.space_group_name_H-M   'P 1'
#
loop_
_entity.id
_entity.type
_entity.pdbx_description
1 polymer ?
#
loop_
_entity_poly.entity_id
_entity_poly.type
_entity_poly.pdbx_seq_one_letter_code
_entity_poly.pdbx_strand_id
1 'polypeptide(L)'
;MKFWRDERGVAAVEMALISPVLILGLLLMLDIGVAVKERLDLDHSTRTGAQAVMANVNDTTEIRNLVVATTEGDPGVSVSVEKVCSCGATAVSCTSWCTADTPPSVFMNISATKLHVGFLLPQFNVESQTNVQIR
;
A
#
# COMPACT_ATOMS: atom_id res chain seq x y z
N MET A 1 52.42 -3.36 35.58
CA MET A 1 51.35 -2.81 34.75
C MET A 1 51.37 -3.50 33.39
N LYS A 2 50.53 -4.56 33.20
CA LYS A 2 50.50 -5.40 31.98
C LYS A 2 49.20 -5.20 31.14
N PHE A 3 48.53 -4.06 31.29
CA PHE A 3 47.23 -3.80 30.66
C PHE A 3 47.31 -3.44 29.16
N TRP A 4 48.45 -3.13 28.61
CA TRP A 4 48.64 -2.65 27.24
C TRP A 4 49.00 -3.73 26.23
N ARG A 5 48.91 -5.00 26.59
CA ARG A 5 49.32 -6.12 25.73
C ARG A 5 48.30 -7.26 25.68
N ASP A 6 47.04 -6.96 26.03
CA ASP A 6 46.00 -7.97 25.98
C ASP A 6 45.18 -7.74 24.69
N GLU A 7 45.53 -8.47 23.62
CA GLU A 7 44.87 -8.44 22.33
C GLU A 7 43.38 -8.86 22.39
N ARG A 8 42.99 -9.53 23.49
CA ARG A 8 41.57 -9.91 23.74
C ARG A 8 40.67 -8.71 23.96
N GLY A 9 41.20 -7.59 24.45
CA GLY A 9 40.45 -6.34 24.63
C GLY A 9 40.19 -5.56 23.36
N VAL A 10 41.04 -5.72 22.35
CA VAL A 10 40.92 -4.98 21.07
C VAL A 10 39.66 -5.40 20.30
N ALA A 11 39.41 -6.70 20.19
CA ALA A 11 38.22 -7.20 19.50
C ALA A 11 36.90 -6.74 20.18
N ALA A 12 36.89 -6.62 21.50
CA ALA A 12 35.72 -6.10 22.23
C ALA A 12 35.46 -4.62 21.94
N VAL A 13 36.52 -3.81 21.81
CA VAL A 13 36.41 -2.41 21.46
C VAL A 13 35.99 -2.22 20.00
N GLU A 14 36.49 -3.04 19.08
CA GLU A 14 36.07 -3.02 17.66
C GLU A 14 34.59 -3.37 17.55
N MET A 15 34.12 -4.42 18.23
CA MET A 15 32.70 -4.78 18.25
C MET A 15 31.82 -3.70 18.88
N ALA A 16 32.29 -3.04 19.94
CA ALA A 16 31.56 -1.95 20.57
C ALA A 16 31.39 -0.74 19.66
N LEU A 17 32.35 -0.48 18.77
CA LEU A 17 32.26 0.60 17.77
C LEU A 17 31.36 0.26 16.58
N ILE A 18 31.37 -1.00 16.15
CA ILE A 18 30.58 -1.46 14.98
C ILE A 18 29.12 -1.74 15.36
N SER A 19 28.86 -2.21 16.59
CA SER A 19 27.53 -2.63 17.02
C SER A 19 26.44 -1.57 16.88
N PRO A 20 26.63 -0.27 17.16
CA PRO A 20 25.60 0.75 16.96
C PRO A 20 25.20 0.88 15.48
N VAL A 21 26.17 0.79 14.56
CA VAL A 21 25.92 0.89 13.13
C VAL A 21 25.13 -0.33 12.63
N LEU A 22 25.48 -1.53 13.12
CA LEU A 22 24.76 -2.75 12.79
C LEU A 22 23.33 -2.72 13.33
N ILE A 23 23.12 -2.25 14.56
CA ILE A 23 21.79 -2.14 15.16
C ILE A 23 20.92 -1.13 14.38
N LEU A 24 21.47 0.04 14.05
CA LEU A 24 20.76 1.03 13.24
C LEU A 24 20.41 0.48 11.85
N GLY A 25 21.34 -0.22 11.21
CA GLY A 25 21.10 -0.87 9.93
C GLY A 25 19.98 -1.93 10.01
N LEU A 26 19.97 -2.74 11.08
CA LEU A 26 18.93 -3.73 11.30
C LEU A 26 17.56 -3.08 11.51
N LEU A 27 17.48 -2.04 12.34
CA LEU A 27 16.23 -1.32 12.59
C LEU A 27 15.68 -0.67 11.31
N LEU A 28 16.56 -0.10 10.49
CA LEU A 28 16.16 0.47 9.19
C LEU A 28 15.62 -0.61 8.24
N MET A 29 16.26 -1.77 8.19
CA MET A 29 15.78 -2.91 7.39
C MET A 29 14.41 -3.42 7.85
N LEU A 30 14.18 -3.46 9.17
CA LEU A 30 12.88 -3.84 9.72
C LEU A 30 11.80 -2.82 9.34
N ASP A 31 12.08 -1.53 9.43
CA ASP A 31 11.15 -0.47 9.05
C ASP A 31 10.74 -0.57 7.58
N ILE A 32 11.72 -0.71 6.69
CA ILE A 32 11.47 -0.89 5.26
C ILE A 32 10.66 -2.17 5.01
N GLY A 33 11.01 -3.26 5.69
CA GLY A 33 10.31 -4.54 5.56
C GLY A 33 8.83 -4.44 5.93
N VAL A 34 8.50 -3.71 7.01
CA VAL A 34 7.12 -3.46 7.43
C VAL A 34 6.40 -2.59 6.40
N ALA A 35 7.01 -1.52 5.90
CA ALA A 35 6.41 -0.66 4.88
C ALA A 35 6.10 -1.41 3.57
N VAL A 36 7.02 -2.28 3.14
CA VAL A 36 6.81 -3.14 1.96
C VAL A 36 5.67 -4.13 2.20
N LYS A 37 5.62 -4.75 3.39
CA LYS A 37 4.51 -5.65 3.75
C LYS A 37 3.17 -4.93 3.69
N GLU A 38 3.05 -3.77 4.30
CA GLU A 38 1.82 -2.96 4.26
C GLU A 38 1.40 -2.63 2.83
N ARG A 39 2.34 -2.30 1.96
CA ARG A 39 2.07 -2.07 0.53
C ARG A 39 1.51 -3.31 -0.17
N LEU A 40 2.09 -4.48 0.09
CA LEU A 40 1.64 -5.74 -0.50
C LEU A 40 0.25 -6.14 0.00
N ASP A 41 -0.05 -5.92 1.28
CA ASP A 41 -1.36 -6.19 1.87
C ASP A 41 -2.44 -5.29 1.22
N LEU A 42 -2.14 -3.99 1.01
CA LEU A 42 -3.03 -3.07 0.29
C LEU A 42 -3.22 -3.47 -1.18
N ASP A 43 -2.16 -3.88 -1.86
CA ASP A 43 -2.22 -4.33 -3.26
C ASP A 43 -3.05 -5.61 -3.39
N HIS A 44 -2.92 -6.55 -2.46
CA HIS A 44 -3.76 -7.75 -2.40
C HIS A 44 -5.24 -7.40 -2.18
N SER A 45 -5.54 -6.48 -1.27
CA SER A 45 -6.92 -6.08 -0.98
C SER A 45 -7.60 -5.37 -2.15
N THR A 46 -6.89 -4.43 -2.83
CA THR A 46 -7.43 -3.76 -4.02
C THR A 46 -7.63 -4.71 -5.20
N ARG A 47 -6.75 -5.71 -5.38
CA ARG A 47 -6.94 -6.77 -6.39
C ARG A 47 -8.14 -7.65 -6.09
N THR A 48 -8.41 -7.96 -4.82
CA THR A 48 -9.61 -8.71 -4.43
C THR A 48 -10.87 -7.92 -4.77
N GLY A 49 -10.89 -6.61 -4.51
CA GLY A 49 -11.96 -5.72 -4.95
C GLY A 49 -12.13 -5.73 -6.48
N ALA A 50 -11.03 -5.69 -7.23
CA ALA A 50 -11.06 -5.77 -8.70
C ALA A 50 -11.66 -7.10 -9.21
N GLN A 51 -11.36 -8.22 -8.55
CA GLN A 51 -11.94 -9.52 -8.88
C GLN A 51 -13.45 -9.55 -8.63
N ALA A 52 -13.93 -8.90 -7.56
CA ALA A 52 -15.36 -8.76 -7.29
C ALA A 52 -16.07 -7.97 -8.40
N VAL A 53 -15.46 -6.87 -8.88
CA VAL A 53 -15.97 -6.10 -10.02
C VAL A 53 -16.08 -6.98 -11.27
N MET A 54 -15.06 -7.78 -11.56
CA MET A 54 -15.07 -8.71 -12.70
C MET A 54 -16.11 -9.83 -12.55
N ALA A 55 -16.48 -10.18 -11.33
CA ALA A 55 -17.57 -11.12 -11.02
C ALA A 55 -18.98 -10.48 -11.09
N ASN A 56 -19.12 -9.29 -11.69
CA ASN A 56 -20.35 -8.51 -11.85
C ASN A 56 -20.90 -7.85 -10.58
N VAL A 57 -20.11 -7.67 -9.55
CA VAL A 57 -20.50 -6.83 -8.42
C VAL A 57 -20.35 -5.36 -8.86
N ASN A 58 -21.46 -4.65 -8.97
CA ASN A 58 -21.51 -3.25 -9.44
C ASN A 58 -21.78 -2.25 -8.32
N ASP A 59 -22.04 -2.73 -7.10
CA ASP A 59 -22.28 -1.88 -5.93
C ASP A 59 -20.93 -1.48 -5.30
N THR A 60 -20.66 -0.20 -5.32
CA THR A 60 -19.43 0.39 -4.75
C THR A 60 -19.32 0.16 -3.23
N THR A 61 -20.46 0.08 -2.54
CA THR A 61 -20.51 -0.16 -1.09
C THR A 61 -20.14 -1.59 -0.77
N GLU A 62 -20.64 -2.53 -1.53
CA GLU A 62 -20.35 -3.96 -1.37
C GLU A 62 -18.86 -4.24 -1.66
N ILE A 63 -18.32 -3.67 -2.75
CA ILE A 63 -16.89 -3.77 -3.09
C ILE A 63 -16.03 -3.17 -1.98
N ARG A 64 -16.39 -1.99 -1.49
CA ARG A 64 -15.68 -1.35 -0.39
C ARG A 64 -15.67 -2.22 0.87
N ASN A 65 -16.82 -2.76 1.26
CA ASN A 65 -16.92 -3.63 2.43
C ASN A 65 -16.09 -4.91 2.27
N LEU A 66 -16.04 -5.48 1.06
CA LEU A 66 -15.20 -6.63 0.75
C LEU A 66 -13.71 -6.28 0.90
N VAL A 67 -13.29 -5.16 0.33
CA VAL A 67 -11.88 -4.70 0.44
C VAL A 67 -11.50 -4.43 1.90
N VAL A 68 -12.37 -3.77 2.68
CA VAL A 68 -12.15 -3.55 4.11
C VAL A 68 -12.07 -4.88 4.88
N ALA A 69 -12.90 -5.86 4.54
CA ALA A 69 -12.85 -7.18 5.18
C ALA A 69 -11.52 -7.90 4.92
N THR A 70 -10.90 -7.71 3.74
CA THR A 70 -9.60 -8.32 3.40
C THR A 70 -8.41 -7.65 4.09
N THR A 71 -8.59 -6.44 4.63
CA THR A 71 -7.57 -5.76 5.45
C THR A 71 -7.66 -6.13 6.94
N GLU A 72 -8.36 -7.22 7.27
CA GLU A 72 -8.58 -7.69 8.64
C GLU A 72 -9.22 -6.63 9.57
N GLY A 73 -9.90 -5.65 8.97
CA GLY A 73 -10.52 -4.53 9.70
C GLY A 73 -9.54 -3.57 10.35
N ASP A 74 -8.31 -3.47 9.81
CA ASP A 74 -7.31 -2.50 10.29
C ASP A 74 -7.87 -1.08 10.24
N PRO A 75 -8.08 -0.41 11.39
CA PRO A 75 -8.68 0.92 11.44
C PRO A 75 -7.81 2.01 10.79
N GLY A 76 -6.53 1.71 10.54
CA GLY A 76 -5.60 2.62 9.86
C GLY A 76 -5.75 2.62 8.34
N VAL A 77 -6.54 1.70 7.76
CA VAL A 77 -6.74 1.60 6.32
C VAL A 77 -7.98 2.39 5.88
N SER A 78 -7.79 3.32 4.95
CA SER A 78 -8.87 4.04 4.28
C SER A 78 -9.08 3.46 2.88
N VAL A 79 -10.31 3.04 2.58
CA VAL A 79 -10.69 2.48 1.28
C VAL A 79 -11.67 3.40 0.58
N SER A 80 -11.39 3.77 -0.67
CA SER A 80 -12.29 4.48 -1.58
C SER A 80 -12.58 3.63 -2.81
N VAL A 81 -13.85 3.59 -3.19
CA VAL A 81 -14.32 2.93 -4.41
C VAL A 81 -15.19 3.90 -5.17
N GLU A 82 -14.74 4.26 -6.37
CA GLU A 82 -15.41 5.26 -7.19
C GLU A 82 -15.69 4.72 -8.59
N LYS A 83 -16.89 5.02 -9.10
CA LYS A 83 -17.27 4.73 -10.47
C LYS A 83 -17.00 5.95 -11.33
N VAL A 84 -16.11 5.80 -12.29
CA VAL A 84 -15.69 6.88 -13.20
C VAL A 84 -16.08 6.51 -14.62
N CYS A 85 -16.69 7.48 -15.34
CA CYS A 85 -17.06 7.30 -16.73
C CYS A 85 -16.28 8.26 -17.62
N SER A 86 -15.84 7.79 -18.79
CA SER A 86 -15.05 8.60 -19.72
C SER A 86 -15.43 8.38 -21.18
N CYS A 87 -15.25 9.44 -21.96
CA CYS A 87 -15.30 9.43 -23.42
C CYS A 87 -13.89 9.67 -23.96
N GLY A 88 -13.17 8.57 -24.23
CA GLY A 88 -11.74 8.64 -24.51
C GLY A 88 -10.97 9.12 -23.29
N ALA A 89 -10.23 10.22 -23.40
CA ALA A 89 -9.45 10.80 -22.31
C ALA A 89 -10.23 11.78 -21.41
N THR A 90 -11.50 12.08 -21.73
CA THR A 90 -12.30 13.08 -21.00
C THR A 90 -13.25 12.39 -20.03
N ALA A 91 -13.18 12.76 -18.74
CA ALA A 91 -14.14 12.30 -17.75
C ALA A 91 -15.52 12.94 -18.00
N VAL A 92 -16.56 12.11 -17.96
CA VAL A 92 -17.94 12.53 -18.21
C VAL A 92 -18.88 11.92 -17.17
N SER A 93 -20.11 12.44 -17.09
CA SER A 93 -21.15 11.80 -16.29
C SER A 93 -21.50 10.43 -16.88
N CYS A 94 -21.70 9.41 -16.03
CA CYS A 94 -22.06 8.06 -16.46
C CYS A 94 -23.42 7.97 -17.19
N THR A 95 -24.22 9.03 -17.15
CA THR A 95 -25.48 9.18 -17.85
C THR A 95 -25.34 9.89 -19.21
N SER A 96 -24.18 10.46 -19.50
CA SER A 96 -23.91 11.19 -20.75
C SER A 96 -23.42 10.25 -21.83
N TRP A 97 -23.93 10.40 -23.05
CA TRP A 97 -23.44 9.66 -24.22
C TRP A 97 -22.25 10.40 -24.84
N CYS A 98 -21.25 9.66 -25.30
CA CYS A 98 -20.07 10.24 -25.97
C CYS A 98 -20.42 10.76 -27.38
N THR A 99 -21.24 9.99 -28.09
CA THR A 99 -21.88 10.33 -29.39
C THR A 99 -23.29 9.79 -29.37
N ALA A 100 -24.06 10.04 -30.43
CA ALA A 100 -25.46 9.60 -30.56
C ALA A 100 -25.65 8.08 -30.28
N ASP A 101 -24.62 7.27 -30.63
CA ASP A 101 -24.69 5.80 -30.54
C ASP A 101 -23.63 5.16 -29.66
N THR A 102 -22.75 5.97 -29.00
CA THR A 102 -21.62 5.45 -28.20
C THR A 102 -21.78 5.81 -26.74
N PRO A 103 -22.03 4.81 -25.88
CA PRO A 103 -22.05 5.05 -24.42
C PRO A 103 -20.63 5.30 -23.89
N PRO A 104 -20.49 5.93 -22.70
CA PRO A 104 -19.20 6.13 -22.08
C PRO A 104 -18.59 4.81 -21.62
N SER A 105 -17.26 4.75 -21.64
CA SER A 105 -16.53 3.67 -20.97
C SER A 105 -16.65 3.85 -19.47
N VAL A 106 -16.94 2.76 -18.75
CA VAL A 106 -17.16 2.76 -17.31
C VAL A 106 -16.01 2.05 -16.62
N PHE A 107 -15.40 2.74 -15.69
CA PHE A 107 -14.28 2.24 -14.89
C PHE A 107 -14.67 2.24 -13.41
N MET A 108 -14.22 1.23 -12.69
CA MET A 108 -14.25 1.19 -11.23
C MET A 108 -12.83 1.46 -10.73
N ASN A 109 -12.66 2.55 -10.01
CA ASN A 109 -11.40 2.92 -9.38
C ASN A 109 -11.45 2.52 -7.90
N ILE A 110 -10.56 1.63 -7.50
CA ILE A 110 -10.44 1.13 -6.12
C ILE A 110 -9.10 1.60 -5.59
N SER A 111 -9.11 2.38 -4.51
CA SER A 111 -7.90 2.81 -3.84
C SER A 111 -7.95 2.46 -2.35
N ALA A 112 -6.81 2.05 -1.83
CA ALA A 112 -6.61 1.80 -0.41
C ALA A 112 -5.34 2.51 0.04
N THR A 113 -5.45 3.26 1.14
CA THR A 113 -4.34 4.03 1.73
C THR A 113 -4.18 3.71 3.20
N LYS A 114 -2.94 3.66 3.65
CA LYS A 114 -2.57 3.47 5.06
C LYS A 114 -1.42 4.40 5.42
N LEU A 115 -1.47 4.99 6.61
CA LEU A 115 -0.36 5.74 7.16
C LEU A 115 0.67 4.77 7.77
N HIS A 116 1.86 4.72 7.18
CA HIS A 116 3.00 4.00 7.75
C HIS A 116 3.61 4.80 8.90
N VAL A 117 3.83 4.15 10.04
CA VAL A 117 4.50 4.72 11.21
C VAL A 117 5.69 3.83 11.55
N GLY A 118 6.87 4.24 11.10
CA GLY A 118 8.13 3.54 11.36
C GLY A 118 8.82 3.97 12.65
N PHE A 119 9.90 3.27 13.01
CA PHE A 119 10.78 3.63 14.13
C PHE A 119 11.80 4.71 13.74
N LEU A 120 12.37 4.59 12.54
CA LEU A 120 13.41 5.47 12.00
C LEU A 120 12.91 6.29 10.81
N LEU A 121 12.00 5.72 10.00
CA LEU A 121 11.44 6.40 8.85
C LEU A 121 10.38 7.43 9.29
N PRO A 122 10.31 8.59 8.62
CA PRO A 122 9.22 9.53 8.82
C PRO A 122 7.90 8.87 8.41
N GLN A 123 6.80 9.36 8.98
CA GLN A 123 5.47 8.91 8.59
C GLN A 123 5.19 9.27 7.12
N PHE A 124 4.67 8.31 6.35
CA PHE A 124 4.23 8.52 4.98
C PHE A 124 3.02 7.65 4.63
N ASN A 125 2.26 8.07 3.64
CA ASN A 125 1.14 7.28 3.17
C ASN A 125 1.61 6.20 2.20
N VAL A 126 1.21 4.97 2.49
CA VAL A 126 1.31 3.84 1.57
C VAL A 126 -0.02 3.73 0.85
N GLU A 127 -0.01 3.71 -0.47
CA GLU A 127 -1.21 3.70 -1.31
C GLU A 127 -1.12 2.59 -2.34
N SER A 128 -2.25 1.91 -2.59
CA SER A 128 -2.45 1.01 -3.71
C SER A 128 -3.73 1.38 -4.45
N GLN A 129 -3.67 1.40 -5.77
CA GLN A 129 -4.79 1.76 -6.64
C GLN A 129 -4.92 0.76 -7.77
N THR A 130 -6.16 0.37 -8.06
CA THR A 130 -6.50 -0.53 -9.18
C THR A 130 -7.70 0.01 -9.94
N ASN A 131 -7.59 0.07 -11.27
CA ASN A 131 -8.66 0.47 -12.17
C ASN A 131 -9.15 -0.73 -12.95
N VAL A 132 -10.47 -0.96 -12.92
CA VAL A 132 -11.12 -2.03 -13.69
C VAL A 132 -12.12 -1.42 -14.66
N GLN A 133 -12.00 -1.72 -15.94
CA GLN A 133 -13.00 -1.35 -16.92
C GLN A 133 -14.15 -2.36 -16.90
N ILE A 134 -15.38 -1.86 -16.75
CA ILE A 134 -16.59 -2.69 -16.69
C ILE A 134 -17.25 -2.76 -18.07
N ARG A 135 -17.16 -1.66 -18.86
CA ARG A 135 -17.75 -1.53 -20.18
C ARG A 135 -16.99 -0.54 -21.06
#